data_08416f417ec7fcf7de6ba3316eb6eb31
#
_entry.id   08416f417ec7fcf7de6ba3316eb6eb31
#
_cell.length_a   1.000
_cell.length_b   1.000
_cell.length_c   1.000
_cell.angle_alpha   90.00
_cell.angle_beta   90.00
_cell.angle_gamma   90.00
#
_symmetry.space_group_name_H-M   'P 1'
#
loop_
_entity.id
_entity.type
_entity.pdbx_description
1 polymer ?
#
loop_
_entity_poly.entity_id
_entity_poly.type
_entity_poly.pdbx_seq_one_letter_code
_entity_poly.pdbx_strand_id
1 'polypeptide(L)' 'MFTGRIGENIIMSDRPIVALDGEQILFAFDTVEDATGFLLRSGSDTTTIFRHNGLNWAKIEKPPSPGSAGS' A
#
# COMPACT_ATOMS: atom_id res chain seq x y z
N MET A 1 -10.39 -13.23 -1.19
CA MET A 1 -9.30 -12.87 -0.26
C MET A 1 -7.99 -12.84 -1.01
N PHE A 2 -7.16 -11.86 -0.72
CA PHE A 2 -5.89 -11.69 -1.39
C PHE A 2 -4.77 -12.16 -0.46
N THR A 3 -3.96 -13.07 -0.96
CA THR A 3 -2.89 -13.67 -0.17
C THR A 3 -1.58 -13.58 -0.95
N GLY A 4 -0.51 -13.25 -0.28
CA GLY A 4 0.80 -13.18 -0.89
C GLY A 4 1.86 -12.94 0.15
N ARG A 5 3.11 -12.95 -0.28
CA ARG A 5 4.24 -12.76 0.60
C ARG A 5 4.77 -11.33 0.49
N ILE A 6 5.02 -10.73 1.64
CA ILE A 6 5.72 -9.45 1.72
C ILE A 6 6.93 -9.69 2.61
N GLY A 7 8.12 -9.64 2.02
CA GLY A 7 9.32 -9.99 2.74
C GLY A 7 9.28 -11.46 3.17
N GLU A 8 9.34 -11.70 4.47
CA GLU A 8 9.29 -13.05 5.02
C GLU A 8 7.90 -13.40 5.57
N ASN A 9 6.96 -12.49 5.48
CA ASN A 9 5.64 -12.66 6.06
C ASN A 9 4.58 -12.92 4.99
N ILE A 10 3.62 -13.78 5.33
CA ILE A 10 2.48 -14.01 4.47
C ILE A 10 1.39 -13.04 4.90
N ILE A 11 0.92 -12.23 3.97
CA ILE A 11 -0.08 -11.21 4.23
C ILE A 11 -1.38 -11.60 3.54
N MET A 12 -2.46 -11.55 4.28
CA MET A 12 -3.80 -11.84 3.75
C MET A 12 -4.70 -10.65 4.01
N SER A 13 -5.51 -10.31 3.02
CA SER A 13 -6.43 -9.20 3.12
C SER A 13 -7.67 -9.45 2.30
N ASP A 14 -8.80 -8.90 2.74
CA ASP A 14 -10.04 -8.92 1.97
C ASP A 14 -10.02 -7.92 0.82
N ARG A 15 -9.05 -7.03 0.81
CA ARG A 15 -8.96 -5.97 -0.19
C ARG A 15 -7.62 -6.04 -0.91
N PRO A 16 -7.59 -5.60 -2.18
CA PRO A 16 -6.39 -5.77 -3.01
C PRO A 16 -5.24 -4.83 -2.67
N ILE A 17 -5.47 -3.83 -1.82
CA ILE A 17 -4.45 -2.85 -1.48
C ILE A 17 -4.34 -2.76 0.03
N VAL A 18 -3.11 -2.82 0.54
CA VAL A 18 -2.85 -2.75 1.97
C VAL A 18 -1.77 -1.71 2.26
N ALA A 19 -1.90 -1.08 3.41
CA ALA A 19 -0.89 -0.17 3.92
C ALA A 19 -0.21 -0.83 5.11
N LEU A 20 1.09 -0.98 5.03
CA LEU A 20 1.88 -1.59 6.09
C LEU A 20 2.83 -0.58 6.71
N ASP A 21 3.01 -0.69 8.02
CA ASP A 21 4.05 0.03 8.73
C ASP A 21 5.00 -1.03 9.29
N GLY A 22 6.15 -1.17 8.65
CA GLY A 22 7.04 -2.26 8.97
C GLY A 22 6.41 -3.58 8.55
N GLU A 23 6.13 -4.43 9.53
CA GLU A 23 5.52 -5.74 9.28
C GLU A 23 4.04 -5.78 9.66
N GLN A 24 3.48 -4.66 10.07
CA GLN A 24 2.13 -4.60 10.57
C GLN A 24 1.20 -3.93 9.57
N ILE A 25 0.07 -4.58 9.29
CA ILE A 25 -0.97 -4.01 8.44
C ILE A 25 -1.72 -2.94 9.24
N LEU A 26 -1.77 -1.74 8.70
CA LEU A 26 -2.54 -0.65 9.30
C LEU A 26 -3.97 -0.63 8.76
N PHE A 27 -4.10 -0.64 7.43
CA PHE A 27 -5.38 -0.59 6.78
C PHE A 27 -5.34 -1.31 5.44
N ALA A 28 -6.52 -1.68 4.95
CA ALA A 28 -6.69 -2.23 3.61
C ALA A 28 -7.62 -1.31 2.83
N PHE A 29 -7.42 -1.22 1.53
CA PHE A 29 -8.16 -0.32 0.66
C PHE A 29 -8.62 -1.03 -0.60
N ASP A 30 -9.67 -0.51 -1.21
CA ASP A 30 -10.17 -1.05 -2.48
C ASP A 30 -9.43 -0.46 -3.69
N THR A 31 -8.93 0.76 -3.56
CA THR A 31 -8.26 1.46 -4.65
C THR A 31 -6.96 2.09 -4.21
N VAL A 32 -6.08 2.31 -5.18
CA VAL A 32 -4.82 3.00 -4.92
C VAL A 32 -5.07 4.45 -4.49
N GLU A 33 -6.13 5.06 -5.02
CA GLU A 33 -6.46 6.43 -4.65
C GLU A 33 -6.78 6.56 -3.16
N ASP A 34 -7.53 5.61 -2.62
CA ASP A 34 -7.85 5.60 -1.21
C ASP A 34 -6.59 5.44 -0.36
N ALA A 35 -5.71 4.55 -0.77
CA ALA A 35 -4.45 4.33 -0.06
C ALA A 35 -3.57 5.57 -0.12
N THR A 36 -3.50 6.21 -1.27
CA THR A 36 -2.72 7.44 -1.42
C THR A 36 -3.26 8.55 -0.53
N GLY A 37 -4.58 8.68 -0.48
CA GLY A 37 -5.21 9.66 0.41
C GLY A 37 -4.87 9.42 1.87
N PHE A 38 -4.84 8.16 2.27
CA PHE A 38 -4.46 7.79 3.62
C PHE A 38 -3.02 8.21 3.92
N LEU A 39 -2.10 7.94 3.00
CA LEU A 39 -0.70 8.33 3.17
C LEU A 39 -0.54 9.84 3.32
N LEU A 40 -1.24 10.60 2.48
CA LEU A 40 -1.17 12.05 2.52
C LEU A 40 -1.68 12.60 3.85
N ARG A 41 -2.70 11.98 4.42
CA ARG A 41 -3.24 12.42 5.69
C ARG A 41 -2.37 12.01 6.86
N SER A 42 -1.81 10.82 6.82
CA SER A 42 -1.03 10.31 7.94
C SER A 42 0.33 10.98 8.03
N GLY A 43 0.88 11.41 6.89
CA GLY A 43 2.21 12.01 6.86
C GLY A 43 3.32 11.07 7.28
N SER A 44 3.06 9.77 7.26
CA SER A 44 4.03 8.79 7.71
C SER A 44 5.03 8.47 6.60
N ASP A 45 6.32 8.53 6.93
CA ASP A 45 7.37 8.15 5.99
C ASP A 45 7.67 6.66 6.02
N THR A 46 7.16 5.96 7.03
CA THR A 46 7.46 4.54 7.20
C THR A 46 6.38 3.63 6.66
N THR A 47 5.25 4.19 6.28
CA THR A 47 4.14 3.42 5.75
C THR A 47 4.36 3.11 4.28
N THR A 48 4.17 1.84 3.91
CA THR A 48 4.35 1.38 2.54
C THR A 48 3.04 0.82 2.04
N ILE A 49 2.72 1.09 0.78
CA ILE A 49 1.51 0.59 0.15
C ILE A 49 1.89 -0.58 -0.75
N PHE A 50 1.11 -1.65 -0.66
CA PHE A 50 1.27 -2.81 -1.53
C PHE A 50 -0.04 -3.08 -2.24
N ARG A 51 0.06 -3.51 -3.49
CA ARG A 51 -1.08 -3.89 -4.30
C ARG A 51 -0.94 -5.35 -4.72
N HIS A 52 -2.03 -6.10 -4.66
CA HIS A 52 -2.03 -7.49 -5.11
C HIS A 52 -2.13 -7.54 -6.62
N ASN A 53 -1.21 -8.26 -7.25
CA ASN A 53 -1.13 -8.35 -8.71
C ASN A 53 -1.76 -9.62 -9.28
N GLY A 54 -2.49 -10.36 -8.44
CA GLY A 54 -3.08 -11.63 -8.82
C GLY A 54 -2.31 -12.84 -8.30
N LEU A 55 -1.03 -12.68 -8.03
CA LEU A 55 -0.18 -13.75 -7.51
C LEU A 55 0.43 -13.40 -6.17
N ASN A 56 0.83 -12.15 -6.02
CA ASN A 56 1.56 -11.74 -4.83
C ASN A 56 1.36 -10.24 -4.61
N TRP A 57 1.90 -9.75 -3.50
CA TRP A 57 1.87 -8.32 -3.20
C TRP A 57 3.03 -7.63 -3.89
N ALA A 58 2.74 -6.52 -4.56
CA ALA A 58 3.75 -5.71 -5.21
C ALA A 58 3.80 -4.35 -4.54
N LYS A 59 5.00 -3.93 -4.15
CA LYS A 59 5.18 -2.63 -3.53
C LYS A 59 4.88 -1.52 -4.53
N ILE A 60 4.04 -0.58 -4.11
CA ILE A 60 3.78 0.61 -4.89
C ILE A 60 4.76 1.67 -4.39
N GLU A 61 5.61 2.14 -5.28
CA GLU A 61 6.50 3.22 -4.93
C GLU A 61 5.67 4.46 -4.67
N LYS A 62 6.23 5.36 -3.89
CA LYS A 62 5.56 6.58 -3.50
C LYS A 62 5.02 7.26 -4.75
N PRO A 63 3.69 7.43 -4.85
CA PRO A 63 3.13 8.06 -6.04
C PRO A 63 3.63 9.49 -6.15
N PRO A 64 3.84 9.98 -7.37
CA PRO A 64 4.26 11.37 -7.53
C PRO A 64 3.18 12.29 -6.95
N SER A 65 3.60 13.24 -6.13
CA SER A 65 2.65 14.18 -5.61
C SER A 65 2.17 15.08 -6.75
N PRO A 66 0.92 15.55 -6.68
CA PRO A 66 0.41 16.43 -7.74
C PRO A 66 1.28 17.66 -7.97
N GLY A 67 1.88 18.16 -6.92
CA GLY A 67 2.74 19.33 -7.05
C GLY A 67 4.05 19.06 -7.76
N SER A 68 4.59 17.86 -7.61
CA SER A 68 5.85 17.52 -8.26
C SER A 68 5.65 17.09 -9.70
N ALA A 69 4.46 16.65 -10.06
CA ALA A 69 4.20 16.22 -11.42
C ALA A 69 4.27 17.38 -12.41
N GLY A 70 4.06 18.59 -11.94
CA GLY A 70 4.11 19.74 -12.80
C GLY A 70 5.49 20.37 -12.94
N SER A 71 6.42 19.83 -12.24
CA SER A 71 7.76 20.37 -12.26
C SER A 71 8.64 19.67 -13.27
#